data_db8b8ac2e007af13ba5ed05bb284a642
#
_entry.id   db8b8ac2e007af13ba5ed05bb284a642
#
_cell.length_a   1.000
_cell.length_b   1.000
_cell.length_c   1.000
_cell.angle_alpha   90.00
_cell.angle_beta   90.00
_cell.angle_gamma   90.00
#
_symmetry.space_group_name_H-M   'P 1'
#
loop_
_entity.id
_entity.type
_entity.pdbx_description
1 polymer ?
#
loop_
_entity_poly.entity_id
_entity_poly.type
_entity_poly.pdbx_seq_one_letter_code
_entity_poly.pdbx_strand_id
1 'polypeptide(L)'
;MSFKDIQGQDRAIGLLRRALDRDKVHHAYLFIGPDGIGKKKTALEMAKALNCRQPGPEGGCDSCASCLKIAKNCHPDLVHLKPEKTQITIDQIRELEDQLAYPPFGGRYRLILLDKASDLNVWAANAFLKTLEEPPSGNIFALLVNDPGELLPTLVSRCLRLNFSPLSPDLISRLLITDLGSDPEKAQVISRVSGGSLGRAYHLFEKFSEEKSWDKNLESWLRQLESLSLGRLSPLIAGVKDWLGSREQMQEALEIGSTCLRDILWLRNGLEDLVFLPAKHKERLKGLAFRYPERTWLKGYDLITQAALDLLRQVNPQLTWEMLWINMARAAH
;
A
#
# COMPACT_ATOMS: atom_id res chain seq x y z
N MET A 1 9.06 12.58 15.30
CA MET A 1 9.43 11.51 14.35
C MET A 1 10.68 11.93 13.63
N SER A 2 11.66 11.05 13.47
CA SER A 2 12.94 11.30 12.80
C SER A 2 13.26 10.15 11.85
N PHE A 3 14.37 10.23 11.12
CA PHE A 3 14.81 9.10 10.29
C PHE A 3 15.01 7.80 11.09
N LYS A 4 15.24 7.86 12.42
CA LYS A 4 15.29 6.68 13.31
C LYS A 4 13.97 5.91 13.38
N ASP A 5 12.86 6.62 13.20
CA ASP A 5 11.52 6.03 13.29
C ASP A 5 11.09 5.32 11.99
N ILE A 6 11.99 5.33 10.98
CA ILE A 6 11.78 4.64 9.71
C ILE A 6 12.62 3.37 9.71
N GLN A 7 11.95 2.26 10.00
CA GLN A 7 12.61 0.97 10.18
C GLN A 7 12.87 0.26 8.84
N GLY A 8 14.00 -0.43 8.75
CA GLY A 8 14.33 -1.34 7.64
C GLY A 8 14.63 -0.68 6.29
N GLN A 9 14.85 0.65 6.25
CA GLN A 9 15.17 1.39 5.03
C GLN A 9 16.56 2.06 5.10
N ASP A 10 17.51 1.41 5.74
CA ASP A 10 18.82 1.97 6.08
C ASP A 10 19.60 2.49 4.87
N ARG A 11 19.47 1.80 3.71
CA ARG A 11 20.15 2.20 2.47
C ARG A 11 19.60 3.51 1.92
N ALA A 12 18.28 3.64 1.83
CA ALA A 12 17.62 4.84 1.33
C ALA A 12 17.86 6.04 2.26
N ILE A 13 17.70 5.81 3.58
CA ILE A 13 17.95 6.81 4.62
C ILE A 13 19.42 7.23 4.62
N GLY A 14 20.35 6.29 4.53
CA GLY A 14 21.79 6.59 4.49
C GLY A 14 22.21 7.41 3.28
N LEU A 15 21.56 7.24 2.11
CA LEU A 15 21.76 8.09 0.94
C LEU A 15 21.27 9.51 1.20
N LEU A 16 20.07 9.67 1.76
CA LEU A 16 19.49 10.96 2.08
C LEU A 16 20.31 11.71 3.14
N ARG A 17 20.71 11.06 4.23
CA ARG A 17 21.56 11.65 5.27
C ARG A 17 22.87 12.19 4.68
N ARG A 18 23.57 11.39 3.86
CA ARG A 18 24.80 11.83 3.21
C ARG A 18 24.61 13.04 2.29
N ALA A 19 23.46 13.12 1.61
CA ALA A 19 23.12 14.26 0.77
C ALA A 19 22.88 15.52 1.61
N LEU A 20 22.16 15.37 2.73
CA LEU A 20 21.89 16.44 3.69
C LEU A 20 23.17 16.95 4.39
N ASP A 21 24.00 16.04 4.92
CA ASP A 21 25.24 16.37 5.63
C ASP A 21 26.25 17.11 4.73
N ARG A 22 26.24 16.79 3.43
CA ARG A 22 27.14 17.42 2.46
C ARG A 22 26.56 18.65 1.78
N ASP A 23 25.34 19.03 2.13
CA ASP A 23 24.54 20.07 1.45
C ASP A 23 24.47 19.87 -0.08
N LYS A 24 24.42 18.59 -0.52
CA LYS A 24 24.34 18.18 -1.92
C LYS A 24 23.02 17.44 -2.17
N VAL A 25 21.93 18.16 -1.97
CA VAL A 25 20.59 17.63 -2.16
C VAL A 25 20.25 17.68 -3.65
N HIS A 26 19.80 16.55 -4.20
CA HIS A 26 19.35 16.49 -5.59
C HIS A 26 17.99 17.18 -5.74
N HIS A 27 17.71 17.76 -6.90
CA HIS A 27 16.43 18.44 -7.15
C HIS A 27 15.24 17.47 -7.25
N ALA A 28 15.43 16.22 -7.66
CA ALA A 28 14.36 15.24 -7.82
C ALA A 28 14.77 13.87 -7.32
N TYR A 29 13.92 13.26 -6.51
CA TYR A 29 14.06 11.91 -5.98
C TYR A 29 12.89 11.04 -6.41
N LEU A 30 13.19 9.81 -6.83
CA LEU A 30 12.20 8.78 -7.12
C LEU A 30 12.23 7.71 -6.03
N PHE A 31 11.19 7.68 -5.19
CA PHE A 31 11.01 6.71 -4.11
C PHE A 31 10.29 5.49 -4.66
N ILE A 32 10.98 4.36 -4.76
CA ILE A 32 10.50 3.15 -5.43
C ILE A 32 10.26 2.05 -4.40
N GLY A 33 9.11 1.41 -4.43
CA GLY A 33 8.78 0.24 -3.62
C GLY A 33 7.30 0.16 -3.26
N PRO A 34 6.82 -0.95 -2.69
CA PRO A 34 5.42 -1.18 -2.38
C PRO A 34 4.78 -0.10 -1.51
N ASP A 35 3.45 -0.01 -1.53
CA ASP A 35 2.74 0.92 -0.66
C ASP A 35 2.90 0.55 0.82
N GLY A 36 2.91 1.57 1.69
CA GLY A 36 2.97 1.40 3.13
C GLY A 36 4.32 0.98 3.72
N ILE A 37 5.42 0.99 2.94
CA ILE A 37 6.77 0.65 3.44
C ILE A 37 7.57 1.86 3.95
N GLY A 38 6.96 3.05 4.00
CA GLY A 38 7.58 4.23 4.59
C GLY A 38 8.07 5.28 3.59
N LYS A 39 7.82 5.17 2.27
CA LYS A 39 8.22 6.15 1.24
C LYS A 39 7.81 7.58 1.62
N LYS A 40 6.50 7.80 1.84
CA LYS A 40 5.93 9.12 2.19
C LYS A 40 6.49 9.65 3.51
N LYS A 41 6.58 8.79 4.53
CA LYS A 41 7.17 9.16 5.82
C LYS A 41 8.60 9.65 5.63
N THR A 42 9.40 8.96 4.82
CA THR A 42 10.79 9.37 4.52
C THR A 42 10.85 10.70 3.79
N ALA A 43 9.96 10.96 2.83
CA ALA A 43 9.91 12.25 2.14
C ALA A 43 9.55 13.40 3.09
N LEU A 44 8.63 13.19 4.02
CA LEU A 44 8.28 14.17 5.04
C LEU A 44 9.42 14.42 6.02
N GLU A 45 10.14 13.38 6.45
CA GLU A 45 11.32 13.55 7.30
C GLU A 45 12.45 14.27 6.57
N MET A 46 12.63 14.02 5.27
CA MET A 46 13.54 14.82 4.43
C MET A 46 13.13 16.28 4.40
N ALA A 47 11.83 16.61 4.23
CA ALA A 47 11.33 18.00 4.27
C ALA A 47 11.62 18.67 5.62
N LYS A 48 11.45 17.94 6.73
CA LYS A 48 11.80 18.45 8.06
C LYS A 48 13.30 18.73 8.17
N ALA A 49 14.16 17.79 7.76
CA ALA A 49 15.61 17.96 7.82
C ALA A 49 16.07 19.19 7.02
N LEU A 50 15.49 19.40 5.83
CA LEU A 50 15.80 20.54 4.95
C LEU A 50 15.40 21.89 5.50
N ASN A 51 14.30 21.97 6.25
CA ASN A 51 13.69 23.23 6.72
C ASN A 51 13.75 23.40 8.25
N CYS A 52 14.42 22.50 8.95
CA CYS A 52 14.60 22.60 10.40
C CYS A 52 15.54 23.76 10.77
N ARG A 53 15.18 24.49 11.82
CA ARG A 53 16.04 25.55 12.36
C ARG A 53 17.30 25.00 13.06
N GLN A 54 17.20 23.78 13.57
CA GLN A 54 18.28 23.09 14.29
C GLN A 54 18.29 21.62 13.85
N PRO A 55 18.72 21.33 12.59
CA PRO A 55 18.76 19.95 12.12
C PRO A 55 19.83 19.17 12.89
N GLY A 56 19.47 17.96 13.30
CA GLY A 56 20.40 17.01 13.91
C GLY A 56 20.82 15.94 12.91
N PRO A 57 21.73 15.04 13.31
CA PRO A 57 22.18 13.91 12.45
C PRO A 57 21.05 12.95 12.09
N GLU A 58 19.92 13.02 12.81
CA GLU A 58 18.74 12.19 12.59
C GLU A 58 17.62 12.93 11.84
N GLY A 59 17.89 14.11 11.29
CA GLY A 59 16.93 14.92 10.54
C GLY A 59 16.40 16.13 11.30
N GLY A 60 15.08 16.36 11.24
CA GLY A 60 14.46 17.51 11.91
C GLY A 60 14.42 17.37 13.43
N CYS A 61 14.33 18.52 14.15
CA CYS A 61 14.28 18.54 15.63
C CYS A 61 12.91 18.17 16.22
N ASP A 62 11.87 18.01 15.41
CA ASP A 62 10.46 17.73 15.78
C ASP A 62 9.79 18.74 16.75
N SER A 63 10.47 19.78 17.17
CA SER A 63 9.98 20.77 18.13
C SER A 63 9.80 22.18 17.54
N CYS A 64 10.55 22.54 16.51
CA CYS A 64 10.43 23.86 15.90
C CYS A 64 9.15 24.00 15.05
N ALA A 65 8.73 25.25 14.83
CA ALA A 65 7.51 25.54 14.08
C ALA A 65 7.46 24.91 12.68
N SER A 66 8.61 24.84 11.96
CA SER A 66 8.68 24.20 10.65
C SER A 66 8.45 22.70 10.76
N CYS A 67 9.15 21.99 11.65
CA CYS A 67 8.96 20.55 11.85
C CYS A 67 7.52 20.20 12.25
N LEU A 68 6.92 20.97 13.15
CA LEU A 68 5.53 20.76 13.58
C LEU A 68 4.53 20.98 12.45
N LYS A 69 4.72 22.01 11.62
CA LYS A 69 3.87 22.27 10.46
C LYS A 69 4.01 21.19 9.40
N ILE A 70 5.23 20.71 9.12
CA ILE A 70 5.45 19.60 8.16
C ILE A 70 4.79 18.32 8.68
N ALA A 71 4.94 18.00 9.97
CA ALA A 71 4.30 16.83 10.57
C ALA A 71 2.77 16.86 10.45
N LYS A 72 2.16 18.05 10.50
CA LYS A 72 0.72 18.27 10.30
C LYS A 72 0.31 18.47 8.83
N ASN A 73 1.23 18.33 7.88
CA ASN A 73 1.00 18.59 6.45
C ASN A 73 0.45 20.00 6.15
N CYS A 74 0.82 21.02 6.94
CA CYS A 74 0.35 22.40 6.80
C CYS A 74 1.50 23.42 6.64
N HIS A 75 2.70 22.97 6.26
CA HIS A 75 3.81 23.85 5.96
C HIS A 75 3.62 24.50 4.58
N PRO A 76 3.81 25.84 4.41
CA PRO A 76 3.59 26.50 3.12
C PRO A 76 4.54 26.01 2.01
N ASP A 77 5.74 25.54 2.38
CA ASP A 77 6.72 24.97 1.45
C ASP A 77 6.65 23.44 1.38
N LEU A 78 5.52 22.83 1.76
CA LEU A 78 5.21 21.44 1.50
C LEU A 78 3.99 21.38 0.58
N VAL A 79 4.24 21.13 -0.70
CA VAL A 79 3.19 21.04 -1.72
C VAL A 79 2.88 19.59 -1.99
N HIS A 80 1.63 19.17 -1.74
CA HIS A 80 1.15 17.85 -2.09
C HIS A 80 0.39 17.92 -3.42
N LEU A 81 1.00 17.40 -4.47
CA LEU A 81 0.32 17.24 -5.74
C LEU A 81 -0.47 15.93 -5.73
N LYS A 82 -1.77 16.05 -5.75
CA LYS A 82 -2.72 14.92 -5.73
C LYS A 82 -3.68 15.04 -6.91
N PRO A 83 -4.19 13.92 -7.44
CA PRO A 83 -5.22 13.97 -8.46
C PRO A 83 -6.50 14.63 -7.89
N GLU A 84 -7.14 15.50 -8.67
CA GLU A 84 -8.45 16.06 -8.32
C GLU A 84 -9.56 15.01 -8.40
N LYS A 85 -9.45 14.09 -9.35
CA LYS A 85 -10.38 12.97 -9.53
C LYS A 85 -9.59 11.65 -9.48
N THR A 86 -9.13 11.19 -10.64
CA THR A 86 -8.40 9.92 -10.79
C THR A 86 -6.99 10.09 -11.30
N GLN A 87 -6.66 11.24 -11.92
CA GLN A 87 -5.36 11.52 -12.52
C GLN A 87 -4.94 12.96 -12.26
N ILE A 88 -3.62 13.16 -12.20
CA ILE A 88 -3.01 14.48 -12.18
C ILE A 88 -2.99 15.02 -13.60
N THR A 89 -3.58 16.20 -13.80
CA THR A 89 -3.77 16.81 -15.10
C THR A 89 -2.66 17.79 -15.46
N ILE A 90 -2.57 18.15 -16.73
CA ILE A 90 -1.63 19.17 -17.20
C ILE A 90 -1.89 20.54 -16.54
N ASP A 91 -3.13 20.87 -16.25
CA ASP A 91 -3.47 22.16 -15.64
C ASP A 91 -2.93 22.24 -14.20
N GLN A 92 -3.01 21.13 -13.44
CA GLN A 92 -2.36 21.06 -12.12
C GLN A 92 -0.83 21.21 -12.19
N ILE A 93 -0.19 20.73 -13.25
CA ILE A 93 1.26 20.94 -13.45
C ILE A 93 1.54 22.41 -13.75
N ARG A 94 0.73 23.07 -14.60
CA ARG A 94 0.89 24.50 -14.89
C ARG A 94 0.70 25.38 -13.65
N GLU A 95 -0.32 25.09 -12.84
CA GLU A 95 -0.54 25.77 -11.56
C GLU A 95 0.64 25.57 -10.60
N LEU A 96 1.22 24.37 -10.59
CA LEU A 96 2.43 24.12 -9.84
C LEU A 96 3.60 24.95 -10.38
N GLU A 97 3.82 25.01 -11.70
CA GLU A 97 4.88 25.81 -12.35
C GLU A 97 4.78 27.29 -11.98
N ASP A 98 3.56 27.84 -11.99
CA ASP A 98 3.30 29.23 -11.56
C ASP A 98 3.69 29.46 -10.08
N GLN A 99 3.43 28.48 -9.21
CA GLN A 99 3.86 28.54 -7.80
C GLN A 99 5.39 28.44 -7.65
N LEU A 100 6.04 27.63 -8.51
CA LEU A 100 7.50 27.42 -8.47
C LEU A 100 8.29 28.62 -9.00
N ALA A 101 7.66 29.50 -9.76
CA ALA A 101 8.28 30.76 -10.20
C ALA A 101 8.67 31.67 -9.03
N TYR A 102 8.06 31.49 -7.86
CA TYR A 102 8.38 32.23 -6.64
C TYR A 102 9.26 31.37 -5.71
N PRO A 103 10.20 31.99 -4.97
CA PRO A 103 11.03 31.27 -4.01
C PRO A 103 10.20 30.67 -2.89
N PRO A 104 10.73 29.67 -2.13
CA PRO A 104 10.08 29.15 -0.93
C PRO A 104 9.67 30.26 0.04
N PHE A 105 8.48 30.11 0.65
CA PHE A 105 7.87 31.16 1.46
C PHE A 105 8.52 31.34 2.84
N GLY A 106 8.84 30.24 3.51
CA GLY A 106 9.35 30.31 4.89
C GLY A 106 10.44 29.31 5.20
N GLY A 107 10.74 28.40 4.29
CA GLY A 107 11.79 27.41 4.40
C GLY A 107 12.97 27.71 3.47
N ARG A 108 14.04 26.94 3.64
CA ARG A 108 15.18 26.95 2.70
C ARG A 108 14.83 26.25 1.39
N TYR A 109 13.97 25.23 1.47
CA TYR A 109 13.53 24.41 0.34
C TYR A 109 12.03 24.21 0.36
N ARG A 110 11.41 24.22 -0.81
CA ARG A 110 10.05 23.73 -1.03
C ARG A 110 10.10 22.28 -1.46
N LEU A 111 9.38 21.40 -0.75
CA LEU A 111 9.22 20.00 -1.15
C LEU A 111 7.89 19.82 -1.88
N ILE A 112 7.97 19.32 -3.11
CA ILE A 112 6.82 18.92 -3.91
C ILE A 112 6.70 17.39 -3.84
N LEU A 113 5.63 16.92 -3.21
CA LEU A 113 5.38 15.50 -2.99
C LEU A 113 4.27 14.99 -3.92
N LEU A 114 4.63 14.06 -4.82
CA LEU A 114 3.71 13.30 -5.64
C LEU A 114 3.56 11.91 -5.02
N ASP A 115 2.53 11.70 -4.21
CA ASP A 115 2.33 10.49 -3.41
C ASP A 115 2.06 9.24 -4.28
N LYS A 116 1.43 9.44 -5.45
CA LYS A 116 1.28 8.46 -6.52
C LYS A 116 1.64 9.12 -7.84
N ALA A 117 2.94 9.12 -8.16
CA ALA A 117 3.39 9.75 -9.39
C ALA A 117 2.90 9.00 -10.66
N SER A 118 2.47 7.74 -10.52
CA SER A 118 1.77 6.97 -11.55
C SER A 118 0.41 7.57 -11.96
N ASP A 119 -0.18 8.43 -11.12
CA ASP A 119 -1.44 9.10 -11.44
C ASP A 119 -1.27 10.28 -12.43
N LEU A 120 -0.03 10.64 -12.80
CA LEU A 120 0.23 11.61 -13.87
C LEU A 120 -0.31 11.08 -15.20
N ASN A 121 -1.22 11.82 -15.85
CA ASN A 121 -1.57 11.50 -17.22
C ASN A 121 -0.41 11.85 -18.17
N VAL A 122 -0.43 11.32 -19.40
CA VAL A 122 0.67 11.48 -20.38
C VAL A 122 1.00 12.96 -20.64
N TRP A 123 0.00 13.84 -20.69
CA TRP A 123 0.17 15.26 -20.95
C TRP A 123 0.83 15.97 -19.77
N ALA A 124 0.40 15.65 -18.54
CA ALA A 124 0.99 16.15 -17.30
C ALA A 124 2.45 15.67 -17.15
N ALA A 125 2.70 14.38 -17.42
CA ALA A 125 4.04 13.81 -17.36
C ALA A 125 5.01 14.50 -18.33
N ASN A 126 4.58 14.78 -19.57
CA ASN A 126 5.39 15.48 -20.56
C ASN A 126 5.61 16.97 -20.19
N ALA A 127 4.61 17.66 -19.67
CA ALA A 127 4.77 19.04 -19.19
C ALA A 127 5.80 19.09 -18.04
N PHE A 128 5.68 18.13 -17.09
CA PHE A 128 6.56 18.07 -15.91
C PHE A 128 8.04 17.82 -16.24
N LEU A 129 8.36 17.25 -17.43
CA LEU A 129 9.75 17.05 -17.87
C LEU A 129 10.54 18.37 -17.90
N LYS A 130 9.93 19.46 -18.36
CA LYS A 130 10.59 20.77 -18.43
C LYS A 130 11.02 21.26 -17.04
N THR A 131 10.14 21.10 -16.06
CA THR A 131 10.39 21.47 -14.67
C THR A 131 11.51 20.65 -14.04
N LEU A 132 11.64 19.37 -14.43
CA LEU A 132 12.72 18.49 -13.95
C LEU A 132 14.05 18.72 -14.69
N GLU A 133 14.04 19.21 -15.92
CA GLU A 133 15.25 19.58 -16.68
C GLU A 133 15.87 20.87 -16.16
N GLU A 134 15.04 21.87 -15.91
CA GLU A 134 15.45 23.20 -15.42
C GLU A 134 14.71 23.53 -14.12
N PRO A 135 15.04 22.81 -13.02
CA PRO A 135 14.32 22.97 -11.77
C PRO A 135 14.57 24.36 -11.17
N PRO A 136 13.50 25.13 -10.84
CA PRO A 136 13.66 26.39 -10.16
C PRO A 136 14.36 26.21 -8.80
N SER A 137 15.29 27.10 -8.48
CA SER A 137 16.13 26.99 -7.28
C SER A 137 15.31 26.88 -6.00
N GLY A 138 15.78 26.08 -5.04
CA GLY A 138 15.09 25.86 -3.76
C GLY A 138 13.91 24.91 -3.81
N ASN A 139 13.64 24.27 -4.95
CA ASN A 139 12.56 23.29 -5.07
C ASN A 139 13.12 21.86 -5.18
N ILE A 140 12.50 20.94 -4.45
CA ILE A 140 12.86 19.51 -4.42
C ILE A 140 11.61 18.70 -4.71
N PHE A 141 11.71 17.76 -5.64
CA PHE A 141 10.61 16.89 -6.05
C PHE A 141 10.80 15.50 -5.45
N ALA A 142 9.76 14.97 -4.81
CA ALA A 142 9.68 13.62 -4.29
C ALA A 142 8.55 12.87 -5.01
N LEU A 143 8.91 11.99 -5.94
CA LEU A 143 7.99 11.17 -6.71
C LEU A 143 7.93 9.79 -6.08
N LEU A 144 6.75 9.34 -5.65
CA LEU A 144 6.55 8.03 -5.05
C LEU A 144 5.85 7.12 -6.06
N VAL A 145 6.44 5.93 -6.29
CA VAL A 145 5.90 4.90 -7.18
C VAL A 145 6.08 3.51 -6.57
N ASN A 146 5.30 2.56 -7.02
CA ASN A 146 5.52 1.16 -6.66
C ASN A 146 6.57 0.53 -7.56
N ASP A 147 6.50 0.79 -8.86
CA ASP A 147 7.45 0.34 -9.86
C ASP A 147 7.87 1.51 -10.77
N PRO A 148 9.18 1.65 -11.10
CA PRO A 148 9.63 2.72 -12.00
C PRO A 148 9.04 2.62 -13.42
N GLY A 149 8.57 1.43 -13.85
CA GLY A 149 7.88 1.23 -15.11
C GLY A 149 6.49 1.89 -15.19
N GLU A 150 5.95 2.36 -14.06
CA GLU A 150 4.71 3.15 -14.03
C GLU A 150 4.88 4.58 -14.57
N LEU A 151 6.13 5.04 -14.73
CA LEU A 151 6.46 6.38 -15.22
C LEU A 151 7.14 6.33 -16.59
N LEU A 152 7.09 7.46 -17.28
CA LEU A 152 7.88 7.64 -18.49
C LEU A 152 9.38 7.49 -18.19
N PRO A 153 10.14 6.73 -18.99
CA PRO A 153 11.59 6.55 -18.79
C PRO A 153 12.36 7.88 -18.73
N THR A 154 11.86 8.89 -19.43
CA THR A 154 12.40 10.26 -19.44
C THR A 154 12.26 10.98 -18.08
N LEU A 155 11.19 10.74 -17.32
CA LEU A 155 11.04 11.22 -15.93
C LEU A 155 11.99 10.47 -15.00
N VAL A 156 12.02 9.13 -15.13
CA VAL A 156 12.85 8.26 -14.28
C VAL A 156 14.35 8.60 -14.42
N SER A 157 14.81 8.96 -15.63
CA SER A 157 16.23 9.30 -15.88
C SER A 157 16.68 10.61 -15.22
N ARG A 158 15.76 11.51 -14.88
CA ARG A 158 16.03 12.81 -14.24
C ARG A 158 15.93 12.79 -12.72
N CYS A 159 15.53 11.66 -12.15
CA CYS A 159 15.38 11.48 -10.72
C CYS A 159 16.48 10.62 -10.11
N LEU A 160 16.95 10.98 -8.92
CA LEU A 160 17.79 10.11 -8.11
C LEU A 160 16.93 9.01 -7.47
N ARG A 161 17.21 7.74 -7.82
CA ARG A 161 16.42 6.59 -7.35
C ARG A 161 16.74 6.24 -5.91
N LEU A 162 15.70 6.11 -5.09
CA LEU A 162 15.74 5.61 -3.72
C LEU A 162 14.87 4.35 -3.64
N ASN A 163 15.50 3.19 -3.52
CA ASN A 163 14.80 1.92 -3.45
C ASN A 163 14.44 1.60 -1.99
N PHE A 164 13.17 1.30 -1.77
CA PHE A 164 12.59 0.84 -0.52
C PHE A 164 12.28 -0.64 -0.62
N SER A 165 12.78 -1.41 0.33
CA SER A 165 12.60 -2.86 0.35
C SER A 165 11.47 -3.26 1.31
N PRO A 166 10.73 -4.34 1.00
CA PRO A 166 9.81 -4.93 1.96
C PRO A 166 10.50 -5.25 3.28
N LEU A 167 9.83 -5.00 4.41
CA LEU A 167 10.33 -5.31 5.73
C LEU A 167 10.25 -6.82 6.01
N SER A 168 11.17 -7.32 6.84
CA SER A 168 11.07 -8.71 7.28
C SER A 168 9.83 -8.92 8.16
N PRO A 169 9.19 -10.10 8.09
CA PRO A 169 8.05 -10.42 8.96
C PRO A 169 8.38 -10.27 10.45
N ASP A 170 9.59 -10.65 10.87
CA ASP A 170 10.01 -10.54 12.26
C ASP A 170 10.09 -9.08 12.73
N LEU A 171 10.53 -8.19 11.89
CA LEU A 171 10.56 -6.76 12.20
C LEU A 171 9.14 -6.21 12.33
N ILE A 172 8.25 -6.53 11.38
CA ILE A 172 6.85 -6.10 11.43
C ILE A 172 6.15 -6.67 12.67
N SER A 173 6.35 -7.96 12.99
CA SER A 173 5.76 -8.57 14.18
C SER A 173 6.19 -7.86 15.46
N ARG A 174 7.50 -7.57 15.59
CA ARG A 174 8.00 -6.77 16.73
C ARG A 174 7.35 -5.40 16.82
N LEU A 175 7.24 -4.69 15.70
CA LEU A 175 6.62 -3.36 15.68
C LEU A 175 5.13 -3.40 16.05
N LEU A 176 4.39 -4.40 15.59
CA LEU A 176 2.99 -4.59 15.99
C LEU A 176 2.84 -4.84 17.49
N ILE A 177 3.76 -5.59 18.11
CA ILE A 177 3.74 -5.85 19.54
C ILE A 177 4.13 -4.58 20.32
N THR A 178 5.18 -3.89 19.91
CA THR A 178 5.70 -2.72 20.66
C THR A 178 4.82 -1.48 20.50
N ASP A 179 4.33 -1.22 19.29
CA ASP A 179 3.62 0.02 18.99
C ASP A 179 2.12 -0.06 19.25
N LEU A 180 1.52 -1.25 19.05
CA LEU A 180 0.08 -1.46 19.11
C LEU A 180 -0.36 -2.46 20.22
N GLY A 181 0.59 -3.04 20.95
CA GLY A 181 0.27 -4.03 22.00
C GLY A 181 -0.36 -5.32 21.44
N SER A 182 -0.05 -5.67 20.20
CA SER A 182 -0.61 -6.87 19.58
C SER A 182 -0.21 -8.13 20.33
N ASP A 183 -1.13 -9.09 20.38
CA ASP A 183 -0.80 -10.45 20.78
C ASP A 183 0.28 -11.04 19.85
N PRO A 184 1.28 -11.78 20.36
CA PRO A 184 2.38 -12.31 19.56
C PRO A 184 1.94 -13.22 18.40
N GLU A 185 0.91 -14.07 18.59
CA GLU A 185 0.38 -14.94 17.54
C GLU A 185 -0.26 -14.11 16.43
N LYS A 186 -1.10 -13.13 16.80
CA LYS A 186 -1.71 -12.19 15.84
C LYS A 186 -0.66 -11.38 15.10
N ALA A 187 0.35 -10.86 15.80
CA ALA A 187 1.42 -10.08 15.21
C ALA A 187 2.22 -10.89 14.17
N GLN A 188 2.54 -12.15 14.48
CA GLN A 188 3.24 -13.05 13.57
C GLN A 188 2.42 -13.32 12.30
N VAL A 189 1.14 -13.52 12.49
CA VAL A 189 0.18 -13.78 11.43
C VAL A 189 0.08 -12.55 10.51
N ILE A 190 -0.22 -11.37 11.05
CA ILE A 190 -0.34 -10.12 10.29
C ILE A 190 0.97 -9.79 9.56
N SER A 191 2.12 -9.98 10.20
CA SER A 191 3.42 -9.69 9.60
C SER A 191 3.69 -10.45 8.31
N ARG A 192 3.29 -11.71 8.24
CA ARG A 192 3.44 -12.56 7.04
C ARG A 192 2.54 -12.10 5.88
N VAL A 193 1.29 -11.69 6.19
CA VAL A 193 0.30 -11.27 5.15
C VAL A 193 0.51 -9.87 4.67
N SER A 194 1.11 -9.03 5.49
CA SER A 194 1.38 -7.64 5.10
C SER A 194 2.32 -7.51 3.89
N GLY A 195 2.96 -8.62 3.45
CA GLY A 195 3.87 -8.61 2.30
C GLY A 195 5.07 -7.68 2.48
N GLY A 196 5.50 -7.47 3.75
CA GLY A 196 6.59 -6.56 4.08
C GLY A 196 6.17 -5.08 4.18
N SER A 197 4.88 -4.78 4.10
CA SER A 197 4.34 -3.42 4.24
C SER A 197 3.88 -3.17 5.67
N LEU A 198 4.57 -2.29 6.40
CA LEU A 198 4.18 -1.89 7.76
C LEU A 198 2.83 -1.16 7.78
N GLY A 199 2.57 -0.30 6.80
CA GLY A 199 1.29 0.39 6.70
C GLY A 199 0.12 -0.57 6.50
N ARG A 200 0.30 -1.60 5.65
CA ARG A 200 -0.69 -2.67 5.49
C ARG A 200 -0.83 -3.50 6.78
N ALA A 201 0.27 -3.76 7.48
CA ALA A 201 0.22 -4.49 8.75
C ALA A 201 -0.59 -3.72 9.81
N TYR A 202 -0.41 -2.42 9.94
CA TYR A 202 -1.19 -1.58 10.85
C TYR A 202 -2.66 -1.56 10.48
N HIS A 203 -2.97 -1.39 9.21
CA HIS A 203 -4.34 -1.43 8.73
C HIS A 203 -5.02 -2.79 8.99
N LEU A 204 -4.31 -3.89 8.74
CA LEU A 204 -4.79 -5.22 9.09
C LEU A 204 -5.01 -5.36 10.59
N PHE A 205 -4.09 -4.86 11.43
CA PHE A 205 -4.23 -4.91 12.89
C PHE A 205 -5.48 -4.16 13.38
N GLU A 206 -5.73 -2.96 12.88
CA GLU A 206 -6.93 -2.19 13.20
C GLU A 206 -8.20 -2.98 12.82
N LYS A 207 -8.25 -3.54 11.62
CA LYS A 207 -9.36 -4.38 11.16
C LYS A 207 -9.54 -5.65 12.00
N PHE A 208 -8.45 -6.30 12.41
CA PHE A 208 -8.49 -7.46 13.30
C PHE A 208 -8.93 -7.11 14.73
N SER A 209 -8.77 -5.85 15.14
CA SER A 209 -9.24 -5.37 16.45
C SER A 209 -10.74 -5.11 16.46
N GLU A 210 -11.35 -4.87 15.30
CA GLU A 210 -12.81 -4.84 15.08
C GLU A 210 -13.35 -6.28 14.86
N GLU A 211 -13.09 -7.18 15.80
CA GLU A 211 -13.27 -8.65 15.76
C GLU A 211 -14.55 -9.18 15.08
N LYS A 212 -15.64 -8.41 15.08
CA LYS A 212 -16.94 -8.86 14.58
C LYS A 212 -17.06 -8.92 13.05
N SER A 213 -16.38 -8.03 12.33
CA SER A 213 -16.52 -7.95 10.86
C SER A 213 -15.68 -9.02 10.16
N TRP A 214 -14.43 -9.17 10.57
CA TRP A 214 -13.49 -10.12 9.96
C TRP A 214 -13.91 -11.59 10.17
N ASP A 215 -14.22 -11.97 11.43
CA ASP A 215 -14.71 -13.33 11.76
C ASP A 215 -16.01 -13.64 10.99
N LYS A 216 -16.92 -12.66 10.85
CA LYS A 216 -18.16 -12.83 10.08
C LYS A 216 -17.86 -13.09 8.59
N ASN A 217 -16.98 -12.31 8.00
CA ASN A 217 -16.60 -12.45 6.60
C ASN A 217 -15.89 -13.80 6.36
N LEU A 218 -14.97 -14.18 7.24
CA LEU A 218 -14.30 -15.49 7.17
C LEU A 218 -15.30 -16.65 7.25
N GLU A 219 -16.22 -16.62 8.21
CA GLU A 219 -17.25 -17.64 8.35
C GLU A 219 -18.16 -17.71 7.11
N SER A 220 -18.48 -16.57 6.49
CA SER A 220 -19.24 -16.55 5.25
C SER A 220 -18.46 -17.17 4.09
N TRP A 221 -17.15 -16.89 3.96
CA TRP A 221 -16.30 -17.54 2.97
C TRP A 221 -16.24 -19.05 3.17
N LEU A 222 -15.97 -19.52 4.39
CA LEU A 222 -15.89 -20.94 4.70
C LEU A 222 -17.21 -21.67 4.38
N ARG A 223 -18.35 -21.10 4.79
CA ARG A 223 -19.68 -21.66 4.46
C ARG A 223 -19.93 -21.75 2.96
N GLN A 224 -19.56 -20.73 2.19
CA GLN A 224 -19.74 -20.74 0.75
C GLN A 224 -18.80 -21.71 0.06
N LEU A 225 -17.54 -21.82 0.48
CA LEU A 225 -16.60 -22.83 -0.02
C LEU A 225 -17.06 -24.26 0.29
N GLU A 226 -17.63 -24.49 1.45
CA GLU A 226 -18.25 -25.77 1.82
C GLU A 226 -19.47 -26.09 0.96
N SER A 227 -20.24 -25.07 0.57
CA SER A 227 -21.45 -25.24 -0.26
C SER A 227 -21.14 -25.52 -1.73
N LEU A 228 -19.91 -25.27 -2.22
CA LEU A 228 -19.49 -25.64 -3.57
C LEU A 228 -19.69 -27.16 -3.84
N SER A 229 -19.56 -27.98 -2.79
CA SER A 229 -19.72 -29.44 -2.90
C SER A 229 -21.13 -29.92 -3.29
N LEU A 230 -22.14 -29.08 -3.10
CA LEU A 230 -23.55 -29.47 -3.27
C LEU A 230 -24.03 -29.30 -4.72
N GLY A 231 -23.21 -28.80 -5.65
CA GLY A 231 -23.59 -28.57 -7.05
C GLY A 231 -24.81 -27.65 -7.22
N ARG A 232 -25.17 -26.89 -6.18
CA ARG A 232 -26.32 -25.99 -6.18
C ARG A 232 -25.86 -24.53 -6.22
N LEU A 233 -26.19 -23.80 -7.28
CA LEU A 233 -25.90 -22.38 -7.43
C LEU A 233 -26.76 -21.49 -6.51
N SER A 234 -27.99 -21.95 -6.17
CA SER A 234 -28.93 -21.16 -5.38
C SER A 234 -28.40 -20.68 -4.03
N PRO A 235 -27.76 -21.50 -3.18
CA PRO A 235 -27.18 -21.03 -1.92
C PRO A 235 -26.01 -20.06 -2.12
N LEU A 236 -25.22 -20.25 -3.18
CA LEU A 236 -24.08 -19.38 -3.51
C LEU A 236 -24.56 -17.98 -3.90
N ILE A 237 -25.57 -17.90 -4.77
CA ILE A 237 -26.14 -16.61 -5.21
C ILE A 237 -26.90 -15.93 -4.06
N ALA A 238 -27.63 -16.69 -3.23
CA ALA A 238 -28.31 -16.15 -2.07
C ALA A 238 -27.32 -15.52 -1.07
N GLY A 239 -26.14 -16.13 -0.88
CA GLY A 239 -25.06 -15.63 -0.03
C GLY A 239 -24.37 -14.36 -0.54
N VAL A 240 -24.55 -14.00 -1.83
CA VAL A 240 -23.96 -12.77 -2.38
C VAL A 240 -24.48 -11.53 -1.66
N LYS A 241 -25.72 -11.54 -1.17
CA LYS A 241 -26.31 -10.42 -0.43
C LYS A 241 -25.52 -10.07 0.84
N ASP A 242 -24.86 -11.04 1.45
CA ASP A 242 -24.05 -10.82 2.66
C ASP A 242 -22.77 -10.02 2.36
N TRP A 243 -22.37 -9.93 1.08
CA TRP A 243 -21.17 -9.25 0.60
C TRP A 243 -21.42 -7.88 0.00
N LEU A 244 -22.69 -7.52 -0.23
CA LEU A 244 -23.04 -6.24 -0.81
C LEU A 244 -22.96 -5.14 0.27
N GLY A 245 -21.93 -4.32 0.17
CA GLY A 245 -21.65 -3.22 1.07
C GLY A 245 -20.91 -2.08 0.35
N SER A 246 -20.13 -1.31 1.08
CA SER A 246 -19.21 -0.35 0.44
C SER A 246 -18.15 -1.09 -0.38
N ARG A 247 -17.54 -0.40 -1.35
CA ARG A 247 -16.47 -1.00 -2.18
C ARG A 247 -15.30 -1.47 -1.34
N GLU A 248 -14.96 -0.72 -0.32
CA GLU A 248 -13.90 -1.05 0.64
C GLU A 248 -14.21 -2.35 1.37
N GLN A 249 -15.45 -2.52 1.85
CA GLN A 249 -15.90 -3.75 2.51
C GLN A 249 -15.84 -4.95 1.56
N MET A 250 -16.20 -4.75 0.29
CA MET A 250 -16.15 -5.81 -0.72
C MET A 250 -14.70 -6.19 -1.07
N GLN A 251 -13.79 -5.23 -1.19
CA GLN A 251 -12.37 -5.51 -1.38
C GLN A 251 -11.79 -6.27 -0.20
N GLU A 252 -12.15 -5.89 1.03
CA GLU A 252 -11.76 -6.60 2.24
C GLU A 252 -12.24 -8.05 2.24
N ALA A 253 -13.48 -8.29 1.86
CA ALA A 253 -14.02 -9.64 1.76
C ALA A 253 -13.26 -10.49 0.73
N LEU A 254 -12.86 -9.92 -0.43
CA LEU A 254 -12.03 -10.61 -1.42
C LEU A 254 -10.61 -10.89 -0.90
N GLU A 255 -10.02 -10.00 -0.10
CA GLU A 255 -8.72 -10.26 0.56
C GLU A 255 -8.79 -11.43 1.53
N ILE A 256 -9.87 -11.55 2.30
CA ILE A 256 -10.11 -12.71 3.18
C ILE A 256 -10.26 -13.97 2.35
N GLY A 257 -11.02 -13.93 1.25
CA GLY A 257 -11.19 -15.06 0.35
C GLY A 257 -9.88 -15.53 -0.28
N SER A 258 -9.05 -14.59 -0.76
CA SER A 258 -7.73 -14.94 -1.32
C SER A 258 -6.83 -15.60 -0.28
N THR A 259 -6.91 -15.14 0.99
CA THR A 259 -6.20 -15.74 2.12
C THR A 259 -6.69 -17.15 2.40
N CYS A 260 -8.01 -17.38 2.39
CA CYS A 260 -8.59 -18.74 2.55
C CYS A 260 -8.09 -19.70 1.48
N LEU A 261 -8.13 -19.29 0.20
CA LEU A 261 -7.70 -20.17 -0.90
C LEU A 261 -6.20 -20.44 -0.87
N ARG A 262 -5.39 -19.47 -0.51
CA ARG A 262 -3.96 -19.65 -0.32
C ARG A 262 -3.66 -20.64 0.80
N ASP A 263 -4.31 -20.53 1.94
CA ASP A 263 -4.12 -21.42 3.07
C ASP A 263 -4.60 -22.85 2.75
N ILE A 264 -5.68 -23.00 1.99
CA ILE A 264 -6.14 -24.28 1.44
C ILE A 264 -5.05 -24.92 0.56
N LEU A 265 -4.43 -24.14 -0.34
CA LEU A 265 -3.34 -24.62 -1.19
C LEU A 265 -2.11 -25.02 -0.38
N TRP A 266 -1.74 -24.27 0.65
CA TRP A 266 -0.62 -24.60 1.52
C TRP A 266 -0.88 -25.87 2.33
N LEU A 267 -2.07 -26.01 2.92
CA LEU A 267 -2.46 -27.23 3.63
C LEU A 267 -2.44 -28.47 2.72
N ARG A 268 -2.89 -28.30 1.47
CA ARG A 268 -2.85 -29.39 0.49
C ARG A 268 -1.43 -29.85 0.17
N ASN A 269 -0.46 -28.92 0.16
CA ASN A 269 0.93 -29.19 -0.15
C ASN A 269 1.79 -29.46 1.10
N GLY A 270 1.18 -29.68 2.27
CA GLY A 270 1.90 -30.01 3.51
C GLY A 270 2.64 -28.85 4.17
N LEU A 271 2.37 -27.60 3.73
CA LEU A 271 3.01 -26.39 4.24
C LEU A 271 2.19 -25.79 5.41
N GLU A 272 1.95 -26.59 6.43
CA GLU A 272 1.06 -26.22 7.56
C GLU A 272 1.58 -25.01 8.37
N ASP A 273 2.89 -24.84 8.44
CA ASP A 273 3.54 -23.74 9.17
C ASP A 273 3.35 -22.36 8.48
N LEU A 274 2.93 -22.37 7.21
CA LEU A 274 2.66 -21.17 6.43
C LEU A 274 1.19 -20.73 6.51
N VAL A 275 0.32 -21.57 7.08
CA VAL A 275 -1.10 -21.27 7.23
C VAL A 275 -1.31 -20.05 8.08
N PHE A 276 -2.11 -19.15 7.56
CA PHE A 276 -2.34 -17.83 8.10
C PHE A 276 -3.56 -17.74 9.00
N LEU A 277 -4.64 -18.43 8.60
CA LEU A 277 -5.91 -18.36 9.30
C LEU A 277 -5.82 -18.95 10.71
N PRO A 278 -6.61 -18.44 11.67
CA PRO A 278 -6.59 -18.90 13.05
C PRO A 278 -6.71 -20.41 13.17
N ALA A 279 -5.99 -21.01 14.11
CA ALA A 279 -5.94 -22.44 14.34
C ALA A 279 -7.33 -23.09 14.49
N LYS A 280 -8.32 -22.37 15.03
CA LYS A 280 -9.73 -22.80 15.15
C LYS A 280 -10.38 -23.21 13.82
N HIS A 281 -9.89 -22.68 12.68
CA HIS A 281 -10.42 -22.98 11.34
C HIS A 281 -9.58 -24.00 10.56
N LYS A 282 -8.42 -24.42 11.11
CA LYS A 282 -7.44 -25.27 10.40
C LYS A 282 -8.03 -26.59 9.95
N GLU A 283 -8.81 -27.27 10.79
CA GLU A 283 -9.43 -28.57 10.44
C GLU A 283 -10.48 -28.42 9.31
N ARG A 284 -11.27 -27.33 9.32
CA ARG A 284 -12.23 -27.06 8.23
C ARG A 284 -11.50 -26.79 6.92
N LEU A 285 -10.41 -26.01 6.96
CA LEU A 285 -9.58 -25.74 5.79
C LEU A 285 -8.90 -27.01 5.25
N LYS A 286 -8.41 -27.90 6.13
CA LYS A 286 -7.89 -29.22 5.74
C LYS A 286 -8.97 -30.05 5.03
N GLY A 287 -10.17 -30.08 5.57
CA GLY A 287 -11.30 -30.76 4.95
C GLY A 287 -11.59 -30.24 3.54
N LEU A 288 -11.54 -28.93 3.33
CA LEU A 288 -11.71 -28.30 2.03
C LEU A 288 -10.54 -28.60 1.09
N ALA A 289 -9.30 -28.57 1.58
CA ALA A 289 -8.09 -28.75 0.78
C ALA A 289 -8.07 -30.04 -0.04
N PHE A 290 -8.63 -31.12 0.50
CA PHE A 290 -8.67 -32.42 -0.15
C PHE A 290 -10.01 -32.75 -0.82
N ARG A 291 -11.00 -31.86 -0.72
CA ARG A 291 -12.33 -32.06 -1.31
C ARG A 291 -12.33 -31.91 -2.84
N TYR A 292 -11.52 -30.98 -3.36
CA TYR A 292 -11.41 -30.72 -4.80
C TYR A 292 -9.96 -30.82 -5.27
N PRO A 293 -9.74 -31.03 -6.58
CA PRO A 293 -8.40 -30.99 -7.16
C PRO A 293 -7.70 -29.62 -6.92
N GLU A 294 -6.38 -29.63 -6.86
CA GLU A 294 -5.58 -28.40 -6.67
C GLU A 294 -5.90 -27.32 -7.70
N ARG A 295 -6.10 -27.72 -8.97
CA ARG A 295 -6.50 -26.84 -10.07
C ARG A 295 -7.73 -25.97 -9.76
N THR A 296 -8.67 -26.51 -8.98
CA THR A 296 -9.89 -25.80 -8.57
C THR A 296 -9.54 -24.61 -7.67
N TRP A 297 -8.63 -24.82 -6.73
CA TRP A 297 -8.19 -23.77 -5.79
C TRP A 297 -7.31 -22.73 -6.46
N LEU A 298 -6.41 -23.13 -7.37
CA LEU A 298 -5.61 -22.22 -8.20
C LEU A 298 -6.52 -21.35 -9.06
N LYS A 299 -7.49 -21.96 -9.77
CA LYS A 299 -8.48 -21.23 -10.57
C LYS A 299 -9.33 -20.29 -9.71
N GLY A 300 -9.71 -20.71 -8.51
CA GLY A 300 -10.43 -19.87 -7.55
C GLY A 300 -9.63 -18.65 -7.15
N TYR A 301 -8.33 -18.78 -6.92
CA TYR A 301 -7.43 -17.67 -6.61
C TYR A 301 -7.35 -16.65 -7.75
N ASP A 302 -7.23 -17.12 -9.01
CA ASP A 302 -7.27 -16.26 -10.19
C ASP A 302 -8.60 -15.50 -10.31
N LEU A 303 -9.73 -16.19 -10.04
CA LEU A 303 -11.07 -15.60 -10.09
C LEU A 303 -11.25 -14.50 -9.03
N ILE A 304 -10.75 -14.70 -7.82
CA ILE A 304 -10.79 -13.67 -6.77
C ILE A 304 -9.93 -12.46 -7.19
N THR A 305 -8.75 -12.71 -7.74
CA THR A 305 -7.85 -11.64 -8.22
C THR A 305 -8.53 -10.83 -9.33
N GLN A 306 -9.20 -11.51 -10.26
CA GLN A 306 -9.96 -10.83 -11.31
C GLN A 306 -11.13 -10.01 -10.75
N ALA A 307 -11.89 -10.57 -9.79
CA ALA A 307 -12.98 -9.86 -9.13
C ALA A 307 -12.50 -8.59 -8.41
N ALA A 308 -11.33 -8.64 -7.77
CA ALA A 308 -10.73 -7.46 -7.14
C ALA A 308 -10.38 -6.37 -8.17
N LEU A 309 -9.82 -6.76 -9.33
CA LEU A 309 -9.54 -5.84 -10.43
C LEU A 309 -10.83 -5.24 -11.03
N ASP A 310 -11.87 -6.04 -11.17
CA ASP A 310 -13.17 -5.58 -11.70
C ASP A 310 -13.83 -4.55 -10.77
N LEU A 311 -13.75 -4.73 -9.46
CA LEU A 311 -14.19 -3.73 -8.48
C LEU A 311 -13.40 -2.42 -8.60
N LEU A 312 -12.08 -2.48 -8.83
CA LEU A 312 -11.26 -1.29 -9.06
C LEU A 312 -11.67 -0.55 -10.35
N ARG A 313 -12.05 -1.30 -11.40
CA ARG A 313 -12.52 -0.78 -12.69
C ARG A 313 -13.98 -0.31 -12.69
N GLN A 314 -14.61 -0.24 -11.51
CA GLN A 314 -15.98 0.21 -11.33
C GLN A 314 -17.06 -0.69 -12.00
N VAL A 315 -16.79 -1.96 -12.23
CA VAL A 315 -17.79 -2.94 -12.65
C VAL A 315 -18.88 -3.07 -11.57
N ASN A 316 -20.08 -3.49 -11.98
CA ASN A 316 -21.20 -3.69 -11.05
C ASN A 316 -20.81 -4.72 -9.97
N PRO A 317 -20.83 -4.36 -8.68
CA PRO A 317 -20.35 -5.22 -7.61
C PRO A 317 -21.14 -6.51 -7.45
N GLN A 318 -22.45 -6.45 -7.55
CA GLN A 318 -23.30 -7.65 -7.43
C GLN A 318 -22.96 -8.65 -8.53
N LEU A 319 -22.85 -8.18 -9.78
CA LEU A 319 -22.51 -9.04 -10.91
C LEU A 319 -21.10 -9.65 -10.74
N THR A 320 -20.14 -8.86 -10.24
CA THR A 320 -18.77 -9.34 -9.95
C THR A 320 -18.79 -10.53 -8.96
N TRP A 321 -19.55 -10.41 -7.86
CA TRP A 321 -19.67 -11.49 -6.87
C TRP A 321 -20.44 -12.71 -7.41
N GLU A 322 -21.55 -12.50 -8.13
CA GLU A 322 -22.31 -13.61 -8.73
C GLU A 322 -21.45 -14.39 -9.73
N MET A 323 -20.71 -13.68 -10.59
CA MET A 323 -19.79 -14.30 -11.56
C MET A 323 -18.64 -15.02 -10.89
N LEU A 324 -18.09 -14.48 -9.81
CA LEU A 324 -17.05 -15.14 -9.01
C LEU A 324 -17.53 -16.52 -8.56
N TRP A 325 -18.67 -16.59 -7.88
CA TRP A 325 -19.19 -17.85 -7.33
C TRP A 325 -19.66 -18.84 -8.41
N ILE A 326 -20.28 -18.36 -9.49
CA ILE A 326 -20.66 -19.21 -10.63
C ILE A 326 -19.42 -19.84 -11.24
N ASN A 327 -18.35 -19.07 -11.47
CA ASN A 327 -17.14 -19.59 -12.07
C ASN A 327 -16.34 -20.49 -11.10
N MET A 328 -16.37 -20.22 -9.79
CA MET A 328 -15.82 -21.14 -8.80
C MET A 328 -16.56 -22.47 -8.77
N ALA A 329 -17.89 -22.45 -8.81
CA ALA A 329 -18.69 -23.67 -8.89
C ALA A 329 -18.39 -24.49 -10.15
N ARG A 330 -18.19 -23.82 -11.31
CA ARG A 330 -17.76 -24.49 -12.57
C ARG A 330 -16.36 -25.10 -12.45
N ALA A 331 -15.44 -24.44 -11.75
CA ALA A 331 -14.09 -24.98 -11.56
C ALA A 331 -14.03 -26.16 -10.58
N ALA A 332 -15.07 -26.35 -9.76
CA ALA A 332 -15.19 -27.44 -8.81
C ALA A 332 -15.74 -28.75 -9.45
N HIS A 333 -16.27 -28.66 -10.64
CA HIS A 333 -16.80 -29.79 -11.45
C HIS A 333 -15.94 -30.00 -12.70
#